data_082fc14e9865609a6f00fe81501950a0
#
_entry.id   082fc14e9865609a6f00fe81501950a0
#
_cell.length_a   1.000
_cell.length_b   1.000
_cell.length_c   1.000
_cell.angle_alpha   90.00
_cell.angle_beta   90.00
_cell.angle_gamma   90.00
#
_symmetry.space_group_name_H-M   'P 1'
#
loop_
_entity.id
_entity.type
_entity.pdbx_description
1 polymer ?
#
loop_
_entity_poly.entity_id
_entity_poly.type
_entity_poly.pdbx_seq_one_letter_code
_entity_poly.pdbx_strand_id
1 'polypeptide(L)' 'YGDRGREGPWVHYYDDGQLYQKGNYKNGKKEGPWVGYSTDGSVWKGLTGTFKNDKKVD' A
#
# COMPACT_ATOMS: atom_id res chain seq x y z
N TYR A 1 16.24 -10.94 1.05
CA TYR A 1 15.34 -11.68 0.88
C TYR A 1 13.98 -11.06 1.07
N GLY A 2 13.09 -11.40 1.52
CA GLY A 2 11.79 -10.92 1.72
C GLY A 2 11.29 -9.85 0.79
N ASP A 3 11.85 -8.70 0.85
CA ASP A 3 11.31 -7.58 0.11
C ASP A 3 11.83 -7.47 -1.29
N ARG A 4 13.00 -8.00 -1.49
CA ARG A 4 13.58 -7.96 -2.80
C ARG A 4 12.77 -8.85 -3.71
N GLY A 5 12.33 -8.32 -4.82
CA GLY A 5 11.55 -9.10 -5.74
C GLY A 5 10.08 -9.22 -5.41
N ARG A 6 9.62 -8.48 -4.42
CA ARG A 6 8.20 -8.47 -4.12
C ARG A 6 7.47 -7.86 -5.30
N GLU A 7 6.47 -8.55 -5.80
CA GLU A 7 5.72 -8.08 -6.93
C GLU A 7 4.28 -8.47 -6.81
N GLY A 8 3.40 -7.67 -7.40
CA GLY A 8 1.99 -7.99 -7.45
C GLY A 8 1.22 -7.38 -6.31
N PRO A 9 -0.01 -7.80 -6.16
CA PRO A 9 -0.90 -7.18 -5.16
C PRO A 9 -0.42 -7.44 -3.75
N TRP A 10 -0.55 -6.42 -2.93
CA TRP A 10 -0.16 -6.47 -1.54
C TRP A 10 -1.32 -5.99 -0.70
N VAL A 11 -1.63 -6.71 0.37
CA VAL A 11 -2.71 -6.35 1.27
C VAL A 11 -2.23 -6.49 2.69
N HIS A 12 -2.54 -5.50 3.50
CA HIS A 12 -2.18 -5.51 4.91
C HIS A 12 -3.40 -5.16 5.73
N TYR A 13 -3.60 -5.88 6.84
CA TYR A 13 -4.77 -5.68 7.69
C TYR A 13 -4.35 -5.28 9.09
N TYR A 14 -5.25 -4.55 9.75
CA TYR A 14 -5.08 -4.27 11.17
C TYR A 14 -5.38 -5.54 11.97
N ASP A 15 -5.04 -5.52 13.24
CA ASP A 15 -5.25 -6.66 14.11
C ASP A 15 -6.72 -7.05 14.21
N ASP A 16 -7.62 -6.10 14.06
CA ASP A 16 -9.03 -6.37 14.17
C ASP A 16 -9.65 -6.83 12.86
N GLY A 17 -8.84 -7.03 11.85
CA GLY A 17 -9.32 -7.52 10.58
C GLY A 17 -9.69 -6.47 9.56
N GLN A 18 -9.61 -5.21 9.93
CA GLN A 18 -9.91 -4.16 8.97
C GLN A 18 -8.74 -3.94 8.02
N LEU A 19 -9.08 -3.57 6.79
CA LEU A 19 -8.05 -3.31 5.79
C LEU A 19 -7.26 -2.07 6.20
N TYR A 20 -5.94 -2.24 6.21
CA TYR A 20 -5.04 -1.14 6.52
C TYR A 20 -4.52 -0.49 5.24
N GLN A 21 -4.08 -1.31 4.30
CA GLN A 21 -3.40 -0.77 3.13
C GLN A 21 -3.41 -1.82 2.04
N LYS A 22 -3.56 -1.38 0.81
CA LYS A 22 -3.39 -2.31 -0.31
C LYS A 22 -2.92 -1.56 -1.54
N GLY A 23 -2.25 -2.30 -2.40
CA GLY A 23 -1.70 -1.74 -3.63
C GLY A 23 -0.87 -2.79 -4.32
N ASN A 24 0.06 -2.33 -5.13
CA ASN A 24 0.94 -3.22 -5.87
C ASN A 24 2.39 -2.89 -5.59
N TYR A 25 3.21 -3.93 -5.63
CA TYR A 25 4.65 -3.77 -5.55
C TYR A 25 5.28 -4.17 -6.87
N LYS A 26 6.38 -3.54 -7.18
CA LYS A 26 7.19 -3.93 -8.32
C LYS A 26 8.65 -3.77 -7.93
N ASN A 27 9.40 -4.88 -8.03
CA ASN A 27 10.80 -4.90 -7.63
C ASN A 27 11.00 -4.42 -6.21
N GLY A 28 10.07 -4.78 -5.34
CA GLY A 28 10.15 -4.42 -3.95
C GLY A 28 9.73 -3.01 -3.61
N LYS A 29 9.21 -2.27 -4.59
CA LYS A 29 8.82 -0.89 -4.39
C LYS A 29 7.35 -0.70 -4.72
N LYS A 30 6.74 0.29 -4.09
CA LYS A 30 5.36 0.61 -4.37
C LYS A 30 5.23 1.15 -5.78
N GLU A 31 4.22 0.68 -6.48
CA GLU A 31 4.01 1.09 -7.85
C GLU A 31 2.52 1.11 -8.14
N GLY A 32 2.03 2.21 -8.71
CA GLY A 32 0.64 2.32 -9.10
C GLY A 32 -0.27 2.77 -7.98
N PRO A 33 -1.57 2.55 -8.14
CA PRO A 33 -2.52 3.06 -7.16
C PRO A 33 -2.42 2.30 -5.84
N TRP A 34 -2.45 3.06 -4.75
CA TRP A 34 -2.44 2.52 -3.40
C TRP A 34 -3.56 3.16 -2.61
N VAL A 35 -4.10 2.44 -1.66
CA VAL A 35 -5.12 2.97 -0.77
C VAL A 35 -4.80 2.52 0.64
N GLY A 36 -4.97 3.44 1.59
CA GLY A 36 -4.77 3.14 2.99
C GLY A 36 -5.95 3.61 3.80
N TYR A 37 -6.17 2.96 4.93
CA TYR A 37 -7.28 3.29 5.82
C TYR A 37 -6.78 3.45 7.22
N SER A 38 -7.43 4.34 7.97
CA SER A 38 -7.11 4.47 9.37
C SER A 38 -7.96 3.48 10.18
N THR A 39 -7.72 3.45 11.49
CA THR A 39 -8.37 2.45 12.33
C THR A 39 -9.88 2.60 12.39
N ASP A 40 -10.39 3.77 12.08
CA ASP A 40 -11.83 3.98 12.08
C ASP A 40 -12.48 3.68 10.72
N GLY A 41 -11.68 3.22 9.77
CA GLY A 41 -12.20 2.88 8.46
C GLY A 41 -12.16 4.00 7.45
N SER A 42 -11.71 5.17 7.84
CA SER A 42 -11.62 6.31 6.91
C SER A 42 -10.40 6.17 6.02
N VAL A 43 -10.49 6.75 4.82
CA VAL A 43 -9.35 6.74 3.92
C VAL A 43 -8.24 7.61 4.49
N TRP A 44 -7.05 7.06 4.56
CA TRP A 44 -5.87 7.78 5.04
C TRP A 44 -5.17 8.39 3.83
N LYS A 45 -5.34 9.69 3.64
CA LYS A 45 -4.84 10.35 2.44
C LYS A 45 -3.34 10.25 2.31
N GLY A 46 -2.64 10.21 3.41
CA GLY A 46 -1.18 10.08 3.36
C GLY A 46 -0.70 8.76 2.78
N LEU A 47 -1.56 7.74 2.83
CA LEU A 47 -1.22 6.43 2.30
C LEU A 47 -1.95 6.13 0.99
N THR A 48 -2.79 7.05 0.54
CA THR A 48 -3.62 6.84 -0.64
C THR A 48 -3.12 7.72 -1.77
N GLY A 49 -3.02 7.15 -2.95
CA GLY A 49 -2.57 7.91 -4.12
C GLY A 49 -1.84 7.00 -5.07
N THR A 50 -1.18 7.61 -6.03
CA THR A 50 -0.39 6.87 -7.00
C THR A 50 1.08 6.94 -6.60
N PHE A 51 1.73 5.78 -6.60
CA PHE A 51 3.14 5.70 -6.25
C PHE A 51 3.95 5.28 -7.45
N LYS A 52 5.18 5.76 -7.49
CA LYS A 52 6.13 5.36 -8.51
C LYS A 52 7.49 5.30 -7.86
N ASN A 53 8.13 4.12 -7.93
CA ASN A 53 9.40 3.88 -7.27
C ASN A 53 9.34 4.25 -5.80
N ASP A 54 8.22 3.87 -5.17
CA ASP A 54 8.05 4.06 -3.74
C ASP A 54 7.80 5.52 -3.36
N LYS A 55 7.55 6.38 -4.32
CA LYS A 55 7.27 7.78 -4.07
C LYS A 55 5.85 8.13 -4.52
N LYS A 56 5.18 8.91 -3.71
CA LYS A 56 3.85 9.37 -4.07
C LYS A 56 3.98 10.49 -5.09
N VAL A 57 3.26 10.35 -6.20
CA VAL A 57 3.41 11.28 -7.31
C VAL A 57 2.16 12.10 -7.62
N ASP A 58 1.13 12.01 -6.79
CA ASP A 58 -0.06 12.85 -6.99
C ASP A 58 -0.58 13.46 -5.72
#